data_dde0a9e7cfbb0bd6bab0536157c8e365
#
_entry.id   dde0a9e7cfbb0bd6bab0536157c8e365
#
_cell.length_a   1.000
_cell.length_b   1.000
_cell.length_c   1.000
_cell.angle_alpha   90.00
_cell.angle_beta   90.00
_cell.angle_gamma   90.00
#
_symmetry.space_group_name_H-M   'P 1'
#
loop_
_entity.id
_entity.type
_entity.pdbx_description
1 polymer ?
#
loop_
_entity_poly.entity_id
_entity_poly.type
_entity_poly.pdbx_seq_one_letter_code
_entity_poly.pdbx_strand_id
1 'polypeptide(L)'
;MPAADAQRRERCKEIFLLQASGLAGRLEHVGSKGCVLGISGGLDSTLALLVAVRAMELLGKPASAVLGVTMPGFGTTDRTYRNALDLMEALGVTRREISIADACVQHMADIDHDPSVHDITYENTQARERTQILFDLANKEGCLLVGTGDLSELAMGWCTYNGDHMLSLIHISEPTRQAEIS
;
A
#
# COMPACT_ATOMS: atom_id res chain seq x y z
N MET A 1 8.88 -30.97 -17.58
CA MET A 1 9.15 -29.64 -16.98
C MET A 1 8.60 -28.45 -17.78
N PRO A 2 8.69 -28.33 -19.15
CA PRO A 2 8.09 -27.19 -19.87
C PRO A 2 6.57 -27.04 -19.67
N ALA A 3 5.81 -28.12 -19.57
CA ALA A 3 4.37 -28.09 -19.37
C ALA A 3 3.97 -27.55 -17.99
N ALA A 4 4.74 -27.86 -16.95
CA ALA A 4 4.50 -27.34 -15.58
C ALA A 4 4.75 -25.82 -15.48
N ASP A 5 5.73 -25.32 -16.22
CA ASP A 5 6.03 -23.88 -16.26
C ASP A 5 4.96 -23.08 -17.03
N ALA A 6 4.46 -23.64 -18.14
CA ALA A 6 3.37 -23.02 -18.89
C ALA A 6 2.08 -22.96 -18.06
N GLN A 7 1.74 -24.05 -17.40
CA GLN A 7 0.56 -24.12 -16.52
C GLN A 7 0.67 -23.15 -15.32
N ARG A 8 1.87 -23.04 -14.73
CA ARG A 8 2.12 -22.08 -13.63
C ARG A 8 1.94 -20.65 -14.12
N ARG A 9 2.49 -20.28 -15.28
CA ARG A 9 2.34 -18.95 -15.87
C ARG A 9 0.88 -18.60 -16.14
N GLU A 10 0.12 -19.52 -16.69
CA GLU A 10 -1.30 -19.31 -16.96
C GLU A 10 -2.09 -19.07 -15.67
N ARG A 11 -1.83 -19.89 -14.64
CA ARG A 11 -2.45 -19.72 -13.33
C ARG A 11 -2.08 -18.39 -12.67
N CYS A 12 -0.81 -17.95 -12.77
CA CYS A 12 -0.41 -16.65 -12.25
C CYS A 12 -1.12 -15.49 -12.96
N LYS A 13 -1.30 -15.60 -14.29
CA LYS A 13 -2.06 -14.60 -15.04
C LYS A 13 -3.53 -14.55 -14.61
N GLU A 14 -4.14 -15.72 -14.43
CA GLU A 14 -5.52 -15.84 -13.97
C GLU A 14 -5.69 -15.17 -12.60
N ILE A 15 -4.83 -15.49 -11.62
CA ILE A 15 -4.85 -14.89 -10.28
C ILE A 15 -4.67 -13.37 -10.36
N PHE A 16 -3.71 -12.90 -11.14
CA PHE A 16 -3.47 -11.47 -11.33
C PHE A 16 -4.69 -10.74 -11.92
N LEU A 17 -5.33 -11.33 -12.93
CA LEU A 17 -6.54 -10.79 -13.54
C LEU A 17 -7.74 -10.79 -12.58
N LEU A 18 -7.89 -11.83 -11.75
CA LEU A 18 -8.91 -11.88 -10.72
C LEU A 18 -8.74 -10.76 -9.70
N GLN A 19 -7.52 -10.54 -9.22
CA GLN A 19 -7.22 -9.45 -8.29
C GLN A 19 -7.51 -8.08 -8.92
N ALA A 20 -7.05 -7.84 -10.15
CA ALA A 20 -7.26 -6.58 -10.86
C ALA A 20 -8.74 -6.33 -11.15
N SER A 21 -9.50 -7.36 -11.56
CA SER A 21 -10.94 -7.24 -11.81
C SER A 21 -11.73 -6.99 -10.52
N GLY A 22 -11.35 -7.65 -9.43
CA GLY A 22 -11.96 -7.42 -8.11
C GLY A 22 -11.76 -5.99 -7.62
N LEU A 23 -10.53 -5.47 -7.76
CA LEU A 23 -10.22 -4.08 -7.42
C LEU A 23 -10.95 -3.09 -8.33
N ALA A 24 -10.99 -3.34 -9.65
CA ALA A 24 -11.71 -2.49 -10.60
C ALA A 24 -13.19 -2.41 -10.25
N GLY A 25 -13.85 -3.56 -10.03
CA GLY A 25 -15.26 -3.59 -9.63
C GLY A 25 -15.52 -2.83 -8.33
N ARG A 26 -14.59 -2.89 -7.36
CA ARG A 26 -14.72 -2.14 -6.11
C ARG A 26 -14.58 -0.64 -6.31
N LEU A 27 -13.58 -0.21 -7.06
CA LEU A 27 -13.35 1.20 -7.40
C LEU A 27 -14.54 1.82 -8.15
N GLU A 28 -15.12 1.06 -9.07
CA GLU A 28 -16.31 1.46 -9.81
C GLU A 28 -17.53 1.57 -8.88
N HIS A 29 -17.76 0.55 -8.04
CA HIS A 29 -18.89 0.52 -7.11
C HIS A 29 -18.91 1.71 -6.14
N VAL A 30 -17.75 2.09 -5.59
CA VAL A 30 -17.67 3.21 -4.65
C VAL A 30 -17.50 4.57 -5.35
N GLY A 31 -17.42 4.60 -6.67
CA GLY A 31 -17.23 5.82 -7.45
C GLY A 31 -15.87 6.50 -7.17
N SER A 32 -14.84 5.73 -6.83
CA SER A 32 -13.53 6.28 -6.49
C SER A 32 -12.85 6.96 -7.67
N LYS A 33 -12.19 8.09 -7.43
CA LYS A 33 -11.40 8.78 -8.45
C LYS A 33 -10.18 7.96 -8.90
N GLY A 34 -9.58 7.23 -7.97
CA GLY A 34 -8.41 6.39 -8.17
C GLY A 34 -8.09 5.60 -6.91
N CYS A 35 -6.83 5.23 -6.72
CA CYS A 35 -6.39 4.56 -5.51
C CYS A 35 -5.05 5.10 -5.00
N VAL A 36 -4.81 4.93 -3.70
CA VAL A 36 -3.57 5.27 -3.00
C VAL A 36 -2.92 3.98 -2.53
N LEU A 37 -1.59 3.88 -2.67
CA LEU A 37 -0.80 2.74 -2.17
C LEU A 37 0.49 3.23 -1.55
N GLY A 38 0.91 2.58 -0.45
CA GLY A 38 2.26 2.69 0.09
C GLY A 38 3.23 1.81 -0.69
N ILE A 39 4.31 2.40 -1.21
CA ILE A 39 5.31 1.68 -2.01
C ILE A 39 6.62 1.63 -1.25
N SER A 40 6.92 0.45 -0.70
CA SER A 40 8.16 0.20 0.06
C SER A 40 9.35 -0.18 -0.83
N GLY A 41 9.09 -0.60 -2.08
CA GLY A 41 10.08 -1.21 -2.97
C GLY A 41 10.29 -2.72 -2.73
N GLY A 42 9.49 -3.33 -1.86
CA GLY A 42 9.39 -4.77 -1.66
C GLY A 42 8.46 -5.46 -2.66
N LEU A 43 8.43 -6.79 -2.62
CA LEU A 43 7.68 -7.61 -3.57
C LEU A 43 6.16 -7.36 -3.47
N ASP A 44 5.62 -7.29 -2.27
CA ASP A 44 4.17 -7.17 -2.02
C ASP A 44 3.63 -5.83 -2.52
N SER A 45 4.31 -4.73 -2.20
CA SER A 45 3.97 -3.40 -2.72
C SER A 45 4.13 -3.32 -4.25
N THR A 46 5.09 -4.03 -4.82
CA THR A 46 5.26 -4.14 -6.27
C THR A 46 4.06 -4.83 -6.91
N LEU A 47 3.65 -6.00 -6.37
CA LEU A 47 2.50 -6.74 -6.88
C LEU A 47 1.21 -5.91 -6.75
N ALA A 48 0.99 -5.29 -5.59
CA ALA A 48 -0.18 -4.45 -5.36
C ALA A 48 -0.25 -3.27 -6.34
N LEU A 49 0.89 -2.64 -6.63
CA LEU A 49 0.96 -1.56 -7.62
C LEU A 49 0.63 -2.03 -9.04
N LEU A 50 1.16 -3.18 -9.47
CA LEU A 50 0.85 -3.78 -10.77
C LEU A 50 -0.65 -4.11 -10.89
N VAL A 51 -1.25 -4.68 -9.83
CA VAL A 51 -2.69 -4.96 -9.77
C VAL A 51 -3.51 -3.65 -9.87
N ALA A 52 -3.10 -2.61 -9.16
CA ALA A 52 -3.77 -1.30 -9.18
C ALA A 52 -3.72 -0.66 -10.58
N VAL A 53 -2.57 -0.65 -11.22
CA VAL A 53 -2.43 -0.13 -12.59
C VAL A 53 -3.31 -0.92 -13.56
N ARG A 54 -3.31 -2.25 -13.46
CA ARG A 54 -4.17 -3.09 -14.30
C ARG A 54 -5.65 -2.84 -14.04
N ALA A 55 -6.05 -2.60 -12.82
CA ALA A 55 -7.43 -2.23 -12.48
C ALA A 55 -7.83 -0.90 -13.13
N MET A 56 -6.93 0.10 -13.14
CA MET A 56 -7.17 1.36 -13.85
C MET A 56 -7.35 1.15 -15.35
N GLU A 57 -6.50 0.32 -15.98
CA GLU A 57 -6.64 -0.03 -17.39
C GLU A 57 -8.01 -0.67 -17.70
N LEU A 58 -8.48 -1.60 -16.86
CA LEU A 58 -9.80 -2.23 -17.00
C LEU A 58 -10.95 -1.22 -16.92
N LEU A 59 -10.78 -0.16 -16.15
CA LEU A 59 -11.73 0.94 -16.01
C LEU A 59 -11.59 2.02 -17.07
N GLY A 60 -10.64 1.89 -18.02
CA GLY A 60 -10.34 2.93 -19.01
C GLY A 60 -9.75 4.20 -18.41
N LYS A 61 -9.20 4.14 -17.21
CA LYS A 61 -8.55 5.24 -16.50
C LYS A 61 -7.04 5.22 -16.73
N PRO A 62 -6.36 6.37 -16.70
CA PRO A 62 -4.90 6.42 -16.84
C PRO A 62 -4.20 5.88 -15.60
N ALA A 63 -2.97 5.38 -15.77
CA ALA A 63 -2.13 4.93 -14.64
C ALA A 63 -1.88 6.03 -13.61
N SER A 64 -1.89 7.29 -14.01
CA SER A 64 -1.77 8.45 -13.13
C SER A 64 -2.93 8.62 -12.14
N ALA A 65 -4.04 7.87 -12.28
CA ALA A 65 -5.08 7.77 -11.26
C ALA A 65 -4.68 6.92 -10.06
N VAL A 66 -3.54 6.24 -10.13
CA VAL A 66 -2.89 5.58 -8.99
C VAL A 66 -1.92 6.54 -8.35
N LEU A 67 -2.07 6.82 -7.06
CA LEU A 67 -1.12 7.59 -6.26
C LEU A 67 -0.22 6.61 -5.46
N GLY A 68 1.00 6.43 -5.92
CA GLY A 68 2.05 5.70 -5.20
C GLY A 68 2.77 6.61 -4.20
N VAL A 69 2.83 6.21 -2.95
CA VAL A 69 3.46 6.98 -1.87
C VAL A 69 4.63 6.20 -1.30
N THR A 70 5.83 6.76 -1.40
CA THR A 70 6.99 6.24 -0.67
C THR A 70 7.22 7.05 0.60
N MET A 71 7.44 6.36 1.71
CA MET A 71 7.55 6.99 3.04
C MET A 71 8.82 6.51 3.73
N PRO A 72 9.99 7.09 3.37
CA PRO A 72 11.25 6.72 4.00
C PRO A 72 11.21 7.02 5.50
N GLY A 73 11.68 6.05 6.27
CA GLY A 73 11.90 6.11 7.71
C GLY A 73 13.32 5.64 8.04
N PHE A 74 13.57 5.33 9.32
CA PHE A 74 14.91 5.00 9.81
C PHE A 74 15.50 3.71 9.24
N GLY A 75 14.68 2.74 8.85
CA GLY A 75 15.12 1.44 8.29
C GLY A 75 15.10 1.37 6.76
N THR A 76 14.82 2.47 6.06
CA THR A 76 14.73 2.46 4.60
C THR A 76 16.12 2.38 3.98
N THR A 77 16.38 1.35 3.16
CA THR A 77 17.65 1.22 2.45
C THR A 77 17.60 1.95 1.10
N ASP A 78 18.76 2.45 0.65
CA ASP A 78 18.86 3.11 -0.67
C ASP A 78 18.35 2.25 -1.82
N ARG A 79 18.55 0.94 -1.73
CA ARG A 79 18.12 -0.01 -2.76
C ARG A 79 16.61 -0.09 -2.86
N THR A 80 15.91 -0.30 -1.74
CA THR A 80 14.45 -0.41 -1.72
C THR A 80 13.80 0.90 -2.09
N TYR A 81 14.36 2.01 -1.63
CA TYR A 81 13.92 3.34 -1.99
C TYR A 81 14.01 3.60 -3.51
N ARG A 82 15.16 3.33 -4.13
CA ARG A 82 15.33 3.48 -5.59
C ARG A 82 14.38 2.58 -6.37
N ASN A 83 14.26 1.32 -5.97
CA ASN A 83 13.31 0.38 -6.61
C ASN A 83 11.87 0.92 -6.59
N ALA A 84 11.45 1.55 -5.51
CA ALA A 84 10.12 2.15 -5.41
C ALA A 84 9.96 3.30 -6.41
N LEU A 85 10.94 4.19 -6.51
CA LEU A 85 10.89 5.33 -7.43
C LEU A 85 10.90 4.89 -8.89
N ASP A 86 11.83 4.02 -9.26
CA ASP A 86 11.99 3.51 -10.63
C ASP A 86 10.73 2.77 -11.11
N LEU A 87 10.13 1.97 -10.22
CA LEU A 87 8.91 1.24 -10.52
C LEU A 87 7.72 2.19 -10.76
N MET A 88 7.54 3.18 -9.90
CA MET A 88 6.47 4.17 -10.05
C MET A 88 6.62 4.98 -11.34
N GLU A 89 7.85 5.37 -11.68
CA GLU A 89 8.14 6.08 -12.92
C GLU A 89 7.88 5.21 -14.15
N ALA A 90 8.36 3.96 -14.15
CA ALA A 90 8.17 3.03 -15.25
C ALA A 90 6.69 2.73 -15.55
N LEU A 91 5.84 2.74 -14.52
CA LEU A 91 4.40 2.50 -14.65
C LEU A 91 3.59 3.77 -14.94
N GLY A 92 4.19 4.95 -14.89
CA GLY A 92 3.52 6.22 -15.14
C GLY A 92 2.46 6.59 -14.10
N VAL A 93 2.61 6.13 -12.86
CA VAL A 93 1.71 6.47 -11.74
C VAL A 93 2.07 7.82 -11.14
N THR A 94 1.11 8.47 -10.48
CA THR A 94 1.39 9.68 -9.71
C THR A 94 2.23 9.33 -8.49
N ARG A 95 3.34 10.03 -8.31
CA ARG A 95 4.31 9.75 -7.24
C ARG A 95 4.27 10.82 -6.16
N ARG A 96 4.31 10.40 -4.89
CA ARG A 96 4.54 11.27 -3.74
C ARG A 96 5.57 10.65 -2.80
N GLU A 97 6.41 11.50 -2.25
CA GLU A 97 7.38 11.13 -1.22
C GLU A 97 7.07 11.91 0.06
N ILE A 98 7.01 11.21 1.19
CA ILE A 98 6.73 11.80 2.50
C ILE A 98 7.66 11.13 3.52
N SER A 99 8.62 11.88 4.07
CA SER A 99 9.42 11.38 5.19
C SER A 99 8.56 11.27 6.44
N ILE A 100 8.66 10.14 7.14
CA ILE A 100 7.99 9.92 8.42
C ILE A 100 8.93 10.16 9.62
N ALA A 101 10.20 10.47 9.37
CA ALA A 101 11.22 10.51 10.41
C ALA A 101 10.88 11.53 11.52
N ASP A 102 10.55 12.75 11.15
CA ASP A 102 10.28 13.82 12.14
C ASP A 102 9.02 13.53 12.96
N ALA A 103 7.96 13.03 12.34
CA ALA A 103 6.73 12.65 13.02
C ALA A 103 6.96 11.50 14.01
N CYS A 104 7.74 10.49 13.61
CA CYS A 104 8.10 9.37 14.49
C CYS A 104 8.97 9.84 15.67
N VAL A 105 9.94 10.73 15.45
CA VAL A 105 10.76 11.30 16.54
C VAL A 105 9.88 12.08 17.52
N GLN A 106 8.97 12.92 17.02
CA GLN A 106 8.06 13.66 17.88
C GLN A 106 7.16 12.71 18.70
N HIS A 107 6.58 11.71 18.04
CA HIS A 107 5.74 10.73 18.72
C HIS A 107 6.51 9.95 19.81
N MET A 108 7.75 9.53 19.53
CA MET A 108 8.59 8.86 20.52
C MET A 108 8.89 9.76 21.70
N ALA A 109 9.16 11.05 21.47
CA ALA A 109 9.36 12.03 22.54
C ALA A 109 8.11 12.23 23.40
N ASP A 110 6.92 12.25 22.79
CA ASP A 110 5.64 12.43 23.49
C ASP A 110 5.31 11.25 24.44
N ILE A 111 5.87 10.07 24.19
CA ILE A 111 5.69 8.87 25.01
C ILE A 111 6.93 8.51 25.85
N ASP A 112 7.90 9.41 25.96
CA ASP A 112 9.15 9.22 26.70
C ASP A 112 9.96 7.98 26.22
N HIS A 113 9.87 7.64 24.92
CA HIS A 113 10.62 6.55 24.31
C HIS A 113 11.95 7.06 23.71
N ASP A 114 13.06 6.41 24.07
CA ASP A 114 14.38 6.73 23.50
C ASP A 114 14.47 6.21 22.04
N PRO A 115 14.65 7.09 21.03
CA PRO A 115 14.76 6.68 19.63
C PRO A 115 15.95 5.77 19.33
N SER A 116 16.93 5.67 20.22
CA SER A 116 18.06 4.74 20.06
C SER A 116 17.71 3.30 20.41
N VAL A 117 16.59 3.08 21.07
CA VAL A 117 16.08 1.74 21.45
C VAL A 117 15.19 1.21 20.32
N HIS A 118 15.75 0.31 19.51
CA HIS A 118 15.07 -0.30 18.35
C HIS A 118 14.26 -1.52 18.79
N ASP A 119 13.22 -1.28 19.55
CA ASP A 119 12.28 -2.30 20.03
C ASP A 119 10.97 -2.32 19.21
N ILE A 120 9.97 -3.05 19.70
CA ILE A 120 8.66 -3.15 19.06
C ILE A 120 7.93 -1.80 19.01
N THR A 121 8.18 -0.90 19.96
CA THR A 121 7.59 0.45 19.98
C THR A 121 8.13 1.27 18.82
N TYR A 122 9.44 1.23 18.63
CA TYR A 122 10.13 1.89 17.52
C TYR A 122 9.62 1.43 16.15
N GLU A 123 9.47 0.11 15.94
CA GLU A 123 8.97 -0.44 14.67
C GLU A 123 7.48 -0.10 14.45
N ASN A 124 6.65 -0.31 15.47
CA ASN A 124 5.21 -0.09 15.37
C ASN A 124 4.84 1.39 15.18
N THR A 125 5.59 2.32 15.75
CA THR A 125 5.39 3.75 15.54
C THR A 125 5.51 4.09 14.05
N GLN A 126 6.56 3.61 13.40
CA GLN A 126 6.77 3.87 11.98
C GLN A 126 5.67 3.22 11.10
N ALA A 127 5.25 2.00 11.43
CA ALA A 127 4.19 1.32 10.67
C ALA A 127 2.84 2.06 10.79
N ARG A 128 2.49 2.53 11.99
CA ARG A 128 1.24 3.28 12.21
C ARG A 128 1.26 4.64 11.55
N GLU A 129 2.39 5.36 11.61
CA GLU A 129 2.55 6.65 10.94
C GLU A 129 2.33 6.54 9.43
N ARG A 130 2.93 5.53 8.78
CA ARG A 130 2.70 5.27 7.35
C ARG A 130 1.23 5.02 7.05
N THR A 131 0.58 4.20 7.87
CA THR A 131 -0.83 3.86 7.70
C THR A 131 -1.74 5.07 7.82
N GLN A 132 -1.54 5.90 8.85
CA GLN A 132 -2.29 7.14 9.06
C GLN A 132 -2.17 8.06 7.85
N ILE A 133 -0.95 8.33 7.39
CA ILE A 133 -0.72 9.18 6.21
C ILE A 133 -1.46 8.66 4.98
N LEU A 134 -1.44 7.34 4.75
CA LEU A 134 -2.10 6.75 3.58
C LEU A 134 -3.63 6.89 3.65
N PHE A 135 -4.24 6.71 4.82
CA PHE A 135 -5.68 6.92 5.00
C PHE A 135 -6.06 8.39 4.78
N ASP A 136 -5.30 9.32 5.35
CA ASP A 136 -5.57 10.76 5.21
C ASP A 136 -5.41 11.22 3.76
N LEU A 137 -4.41 10.69 3.04
CA LEU A 137 -4.24 10.95 1.62
C LEU A 137 -5.41 10.39 0.80
N ALA A 138 -5.86 9.17 1.09
CA ALA A 138 -6.99 8.57 0.40
C ALA A 138 -8.26 9.42 0.58
N ASN A 139 -8.52 9.89 1.79
CA ASN A 139 -9.63 10.80 2.10
C ASN A 139 -9.49 12.12 1.34
N LYS A 140 -8.33 12.76 1.42
CA LYS A 140 -8.06 14.05 0.77
C LYS A 140 -8.23 14.02 -0.73
N GLU A 141 -7.73 12.96 -1.38
CA GLU A 141 -7.77 12.83 -2.85
C GLU A 141 -9.10 12.24 -3.34
N GLY A 142 -9.97 11.74 -2.46
CA GLY A 142 -11.20 11.03 -2.81
C GLY A 142 -10.92 9.70 -3.52
N CYS A 143 -9.89 9.01 -3.04
CA CYS A 143 -9.38 7.76 -3.57
C CYS A 143 -9.59 6.62 -2.57
N LEU A 144 -9.55 5.38 -3.07
CA LEU A 144 -9.55 4.19 -2.24
C LEU A 144 -8.11 3.86 -1.81
N LEU A 145 -7.91 3.57 -0.54
CA LEU A 145 -6.64 3.03 -0.06
C LEU A 145 -6.57 1.53 -0.36
N VAL A 146 -5.49 1.12 -1.05
CA VAL A 146 -5.21 -0.29 -1.37
C VAL A 146 -4.02 -0.75 -0.55
N GLY A 147 -4.22 -1.80 0.22
CA GLY A 147 -3.18 -2.38 1.06
C GLY A 147 -2.28 -3.37 0.32
N THR A 148 -1.18 -3.70 0.95
CA THR A 148 -0.14 -4.59 0.43
C THR A 148 0.01 -5.88 1.27
N GLY A 149 -0.78 -6.05 2.32
CA GLY A 149 -0.77 -7.22 3.19
C GLY A 149 -1.20 -8.49 2.47
N ASP A 150 -0.64 -9.62 2.83
CA ASP A 150 -0.94 -10.93 2.27
C ASP A 150 -1.56 -11.90 3.28
N LEU A 151 -2.01 -13.06 2.79
CA LEU A 151 -2.63 -14.08 3.63
C LEU A 151 -1.63 -14.75 4.59
N SER A 152 -0.36 -14.80 4.24
CA SER A 152 0.68 -15.39 5.09
C SER A 152 0.94 -14.51 6.30
N GLU A 153 1.02 -13.19 6.10
CA GLU A 153 1.14 -12.21 7.16
C GLU A 153 -0.05 -12.28 8.14
N LEU A 154 -1.26 -12.35 7.59
CA LEU A 154 -2.48 -12.50 8.39
C LEU A 154 -2.53 -13.82 9.16
N ALA A 155 -2.14 -14.92 8.54
CA ALA A 155 -2.15 -16.24 9.15
C ALA A 155 -1.12 -16.36 10.29
N MET A 156 0.02 -15.70 10.16
CA MET A 156 1.12 -15.73 11.14
C MET A 156 1.03 -14.60 12.18
N GLY A 157 0.12 -13.65 12.00
CA GLY A 157 0.06 -12.44 12.84
C GLY A 157 1.27 -11.51 12.64
N TRP A 158 1.91 -11.59 11.50
CA TRP A 158 3.11 -10.82 11.16
C TRP A 158 2.76 -9.44 10.58
N CYS A 159 2.11 -8.63 11.40
CA CYS A 159 1.71 -7.27 11.03
C CYS A 159 1.52 -6.42 12.29
N THR A 160 1.64 -5.11 12.14
CA THR A 160 1.40 -4.16 13.23
C THR A 160 -0.08 -3.89 13.39
N TYR A 161 -0.63 -4.16 14.59
CA TYR A 161 -2.02 -3.85 14.93
C TYR A 161 -2.29 -2.33 14.80
N ASN A 162 -3.39 -1.95 14.16
CA ASN A 162 -3.70 -0.57 13.78
C ASN A 162 -2.62 0.11 12.92
N GLY A 163 -1.84 -0.70 12.21
CA GLY A 163 -0.87 -0.27 11.23
C GLY A 163 -1.14 -0.99 9.92
N ASP A 164 -0.12 -1.64 9.40
CA ASP A 164 -0.17 -2.38 8.14
C ASP A 164 -1.21 -3.52 8.13
N HIS A 165 -1.61 -4.09 9.28
CA HIS A 165 -2.69 -5.08 9.33
C HIS A 165 -4.03 -4.55 8.81
N MET A 166 -4.26 -3.22 8.85
CA MET A 166 -5.43 -2.57 8.28
C MET A 166 -5.36 -2.44 6.75
N LEU A 167 -4.18 -2.70 6.17
CA LEU A 167 -3.86 -2.52 4.76
C LEU A 167 -3.78 -3.87 4.05
N SER A 168 -4.92 -4.50 3.82
CA SER A 168 -4.98 -5.75 3.06
C SER A 168 -5.70 -5.55 1.74
N LEU A 169 -5.26 -6.25 0.68
CA LEU A 169 -6.01 -6.34 -0.59
C LEU A 169 -7.40 -6.98 -0.40
N ILE A 170 -7.61 -7.69 0.70
CA ILE A 170 -8.87 -8.35 1.05
C ILE A 170 -9.80 -7.40 1.83
N HIS A 171 -9.23 -6.48 2.59
CA HIS A 171 -9.96 -5.49 3.38
C HIS A 171 -9.84 -4.12 2.73
N ILE A 172 -10.68 -3.87 1.74
CA ILE A 172 -10.83 -2.54 1.17
C ILE A 172 -11.65 -1.72 2.18
N SER A 173 -10.99 -0.96 3.03
CA SER A 173 -11.66 -0.04 3.94
C SER A 173 -12.22 1.13 3.15
N GLU A 174 -13.54 1.32 3.24
CA GLU A 174 -14.22 2.48 2.69
C GLU A 174 -14.03 3.67 3.62
N PRO A 175 -13.37 4.76 3.19
CA PRO A 175 -13.25 5.96 4.03
C PRO A 175 -14.57 6.70 4.23
N THR A 176 -15.61 6.38 3.46
CA THR A 176 -16.86 7.15 3.40
C THR A 176 -17.92 6.81 4.44
N ARG A 177 -17.84 5.68 5.15
CA ARG A 177 -18.86 5.34 6.15
C ARG A 177 -18.71 6.04 7.51
N GLN A 178 -17.57 6.62 7.81
CA GLN A 178 -17.36 7.34 9.07
C GLN A 178 -17.97 8.75 9.08
N ALA A 179 -18.18 9.35 7.92
CA ALA A 179 -18.80 10.67 7.80
C ALA A 179 -20.34 10.66 7.94
N GLU A 180 -20.98 9.50 7.86
CA GLU A 180 -22.44 9.35 7.96
C GLU A 180 -22.92 9.06 9.40
N ILE A 181 -22.02 8.92 10.37
CA ILE A 181 -22.35 8.55 11.77
C ILE A 181 -22.12 9.71 12.77
N SER A 182 -21.74 10.90 12.29
CA SER A 182 -21.56 12.09 13.15
C SER A 182 -22.71 13.08 13.02
#